data_4717aed09453826e570a5c69c62ddacc
#
_entry.id   4717aed09453826e570a5c69c62ddacc
#
_cell.length_a   1.000
_cell.length_b   1.000
_cell.length_c   1.000
_cell.angle_alpha   90.00
_cell.angle_beta   90.00
_cell.angle_gamma   90.00
#
_symmetry.space_group_name_H-M   'P 1'
#
loop_
_entity.id
_entity.type
_entity.pdbx_description
1 polymer ?
#
loop_
_entity_poly.entity_id
_entity_poly.type
_entity_poly.pdbx_seq_one_letter_code
_entity_poly.pdbx_strand_id
1 'polypeptide(L)'
;MRRNFGILAIIILVSGAGGIGALLSAITSQWIGISNAITLIMLTILLAGRSLDDHIRNVARDLETDLMDARASVGMIVGRNTAEMDQGDIARAAIETGAENLSDGVIAPAFWFLIFGLPGVMIYKMVNTADSMIGYKNARYLAFGWAAAQLDDVLNYLP
;
A
#
# COMPACT_ATOMS: atom_id res chain seq x y z
N MET A 1 20.44 -15.90 11.15
CA MET A 1 20.93 -15.64 9.78
C MET A 1 19.86 -15.04 8.86
N ARG A 2 18.68 -15.65 8.64
CA ARG A 2 17.60 -15.13 7.76
C ARG A 2 17.12 -13.73 8.14
N ARG A 3 16.98 -13.41 9.45
CA ARG A 3 16.55 -12.09 9.92
C ARG A 3 17.54 -10.98 9.54
N ASN A 4 18.83 -11.22 9.65
CA ASN A 4 19.85 -10.22 9.29
C ASN A 4 19.86 -9.94 7.79
N PHE A 5 19.63 -10.97 6.95
CA PHE A 5 19.46 -10.78 5.52
C PHE A 5 18.20 -9.97 5.17
N GLY A 6 17.10 -10.19 5.90
CA GLY A 6 15.88 -9.38 5.77
C GLY A 6 16.11 -7.91 6.13
N ILE A 7 16.79 -7.64 7.25
CA ILE A 7 17.15 -6.27 7.64
C ILE A 7 18.03 -5.62 6.58
N LEU A 8 19.06 -6.30 6.08
CA LEU A 8 19.92 -5.77 5.03
C LEU A 8 19.15 -5.49 3.74
N ALA A 9 18.25 -6.39 3.34
CA ALA A 9 17.41 -6.20 2.17
C ALA A 9 16.55 -4.93 2.29
N ILE A 10 15.89 -4.73 3.44
CA ILE A 10 15.07 -3.52 3.68
C ILE A 10 15.93 -2.25 3.68
N ILE A 11 17.12 -2.28 4.30
CA ILE A 11 18.04 -1.12 4.27
C ILE A 11 18.39 -0.77 2.82
N ILE A 12 18.72 -1.75 1.99
CA ILE A 12 19.06 -1.52 0.57
C ILE A 12 17.85 -0.95 -0.18
N LEU A 13 16.67 -1.52 -0.01
CA LEU A 13 15.44 -1.08 -0.67
C LEU A 13 15.06 0.35 -0.28
N VAL A 14 15.07 0.66 1.02
CA VAL A 14 14.75 2.00 1.55
C VAL A 14 15.78 3.03 1.10
N SER A 15 17.07 2.70 1.18
CA SER A 15 18.15 3.59 0.73
C SER A 15 18.07 3.84 -0.77
N GLY A 16 17.78 2.81 -1.57
CA GLY A 16 17.59 2.91 -3.01
C GLY A 16 16.39 3.78 -3.37
N ALA A 17 15.22 3.52 -2.77
CA ALA A 17 14.00 4.30 -3.00
C ALA A 17 14.19 5.78 -2.60
N GLY A 18 14.75 6.03 -1.41
CA GLY A 18 15.05 7.38 -0.94
C GLY A 18 16.07 8.10 -1.82
N GLY A 19 17.13 7.40 -2.24
CA GLY A 19 18.15 7.93 -3.15
C GLY A 19 17.60 8.31 -4.53
N ILE A 20 16.77 7.46 -5.12
CA ILE A 20 16.08 7.75 -6.40
C ILE A 20 15.14 8.95 -6.23
N GLY A 21 14.35 8.99 -5.16
CA GLY A 21 13.46 10.10 -4.87
C GLY A 21 14.21 11.43 -4.69
N ALA A 22 15.32 11.41 -3.97
CA ALA A 22 16.19 12.58 -3.78
C ALA A 22 16.82 13.05 -5.10
N LEU A 23 17.31 12.11 -5.92
CA LEU A 23 17.88 12.39 -7.22
C LEU A 23 16.85 13.03 -8.17
N LEU A 24 15.65 12.46 -8.24
CA LEU A 24 14.55 13.01 -9.02
C LEU A 24 14.19 14.43 -8.56
N SER A 25 14.09 14.65 -7.25
CA SER A 25 13.84 15.98 -6.69
C SER A 25 14.94 16.97 -7.03
N ALA A 26 16.22 16.58 -6.96
CA ALA A 26 17.36 17.43 -7.28
C ALA A 26 17.40 17.80 -8.79
N ILE A 27 17.16 16.84 -9.67
CA ILE A 27 17.14 17.09 -11.12
C ILE A 27 15.98 18.02 -11.48
N THR A 28 14.81 17.79 -10.92
CA THR A 28 13.61 18.54 -11.26
C THR A 28 13.55 19.92 -10.63
N SER A 29 14.24 20.17 -9.50
CA SER A 29 14.25 21.45 -8.80
C SER A 29 14.73 22.62 -9.65
N GLN A 30 15.57 22.37 -10.66
CA GLN A 30 16.09 23.38 -11.57
C GLN A 30 15.06 23.87 -12.62
N TRP A 31 13.95 23.11 -12.79
CA TRP A 31 12.94 23.35 -13.82
C TRP A 31 11.55 23.34 -13.20
N ILE A 32 11.14 24.44 -12.56
CA ILE A 32 9.92 24.50 -11.72
C ILE A 32 8.68 23.94 -12.41
N GLY A 33 8.44 24.23 -13.67
CA GLY A 33 7.26 23.72 -14.40
C GLY A 33 7.32 22.20 -14.64
N ILE A 34 8.49 21.68 -15.00
CA ILE A 34 8.73 20.24 -15.24
C ILE A 34 8.71 19.46 -13.91
N SER A 35 9.27 20.05 -12.84
CA SER A 35 9.24 19.48 -11.50
C SER A 35 7.82 19.22 -11.04
N ASN A 36 6.94 20.18 -11.14
CA ASN A 36 5.55 20.05 -10.73
C ASN A 36 4.82 18.97 -11.55
N ALA A 37 5.04 18.92 -12.87
CA ALA A 37 4.43 17.91 -13.74
C ALA A 37 4.90 16.49 -13.37
N ILE A 38 6.19 16.28 -13.19
CA ILE A 38 6.77 14.97 -12.78
C ILE A 38 6.22 14.56 -11.40
N THR A 39 6.22 15.49 -10.45
CA THR A 39 5.70 15.23 -9.10
C THR A 39 4.23 14.82 -9.13
N LEU A 40 3.39 15.53 -9.90
CA LEU A 40 1.98 15.19 -10.05
C LEU A 40 1.78 13.82 -10.72
N ILE A 41 2.54 13.50 -11.75
CA ILE A 41 2.49 12.18 -12.41
C ILE A 41 2.90 11.09 -11.42
N MET A 42 4.00 11.26 -10.70
CA MET A 42 4.48 10.30 -9.71
C MET A 42 3.44 10.10 -8.59
N LEU A 43 2.86 11.16 -8.06
CA LEU A 43 1.80 11.07 -7.06
C LEU A 43 0.58 10.33 -7.59
N THR A 44 0.15 10.64 -8.83
CA THR A 44 -0.99 9.95 -9.45
C THR A 44 -0.75 8.44 -9.57
N ILE A 45 0.48 8.02 -9.88
CA ILE A 45 0.86 6.60 -9.98
C ILE A 45 0.97 5.95 -8.58
N LEU A 46 1.51 6.67 -7.61
CA LEU A 46 1.77 6.14 -6.27
C LEU A 46 0.53 6.12 -5.37
N LEU A 47 -0.49 6.95 -5.66
CA LEU A 47 -1.76 7.00 -4.94
C LEU A 47 -2.80 6.12 -5.65
N ALA A 48 -3.17 5.01 -5.02
CA ALA A 48 -4.02 3.97 -5.62
C ALA A 48 -5.55 4.17 -5.40
N GLY A 49 -6.00 5.40 -5.18
CA GLY A 49 -7.38 5.68 -4.73
C GLY A 49 -8.50 5.24 -5.69
N ARG A 50 -8.32 5.37 -7.01
CA ARG A 50 -9.39 5.09 -7.98
C ARG A 50 -9.75 3.60 -8.07
N SER A 51 -8.78 2.72 -8.12
CA SER A 51 -9.01 1.28 -8.19
C SER A 51 -9.75 0.75 -6.96
N LEU A 52 -9.46 1.31 -5.78
CA LEU A 52 -10.12 0.96 -4.53
C LEU A 52 -11.62 1.33 -4.56
N ASP A 53 -11.95 2.57 -4.97
CA ASP A 53 -13.34 3.04 -5.07
C ASP A 53 -14.17 2.15 -6.00
N ASP A 54 -13.64 1.80 -7.16
CA ASP A 54 -14.32 0.94 -8.13
C ASP A 54 -14.63 -0.47 -7.54
N HIS A 55 -13.69 -1.08 -6.81
CA HIS A 55 -13.91 -2.39 -6.19
C HIS A 55 -14.95 -2.34 -5.06
N ILE A 56 -14.88 -1.34 -4.18
CA ILE A 56 -15.85 -1.19 -3.08
C ILE A 56 -17.27 -0.93 -3.63
N ARG A 57 -17.40 -0.11 -4.66
CA ARG A 57 -18.69 0.14 -5.32
C ARG A 57 -19.27 -1.12 -5.97
N ASN A 58 -18.43 -1.96 -6.57
CA ASN A 58 -18.87 -3.24 -7.12
C ASN A 58 -19.43 -4.14 -6.04
N VAL A 59 -18.71 -4.33 -4.91
CA VAL A 59 -19.20 -5.13 -3.78
C VAL A 59 -20.53 -4.58 -3.25
N ALA A 60 -20.64 -3.26 -3.08
CA ALA A 60 -21.87 -2.63 -2.57
C ALA A 60 -23.06 -2.88 -3.51
N ARG A 61 -22.87 -2.71 -4.82
CA ARG A 61 -23.92 -2.97 -5.83
C ARG A 61 -24.32 -4.44 -5.85
N ASP A 62 -23.35 -5.35 -5.83
CA ASP A 62 -23.61 -6.77 -5.91
C ASP A 62 -24.31 -7.30 -4.64
N LEU A 63 -24.04 -6.69 -3.47
CA LEU A 63 -24.79 -6.98 -2.22
C LEU A 63 -26.29 -6.66 -2.32
N GLU A 64 -26.69 -5.67 -3.14
CA GLU A 64 -28.09 -5.32 -3.35
C GLU A 64 -28.80 -6.27 -4.34
N THR A 65 -28.05 -7.00 -5.17
CA THR A 65 -28.58 -7.79 -6.27
C THR A 65 -28.52 -9.30 -6.02
N ASP A 66 -27.34 -9.83 -5.75
CA ASP A 66 -27.12 -11.28 -5.56
C ASP A 66 -25.95 -11.54 -4.59
N LEU A 67 -26.21 -12.42 -3.61
CA LEU A 67 -25.20 -12.80 -2.60
C LEU A 67 -24.01 -13.56 -3.20
N MET A 68 -24.23 -14.33 -4.27
CA MET A 68 -23.15 -15.07 -4.94
C MET A 68 -22.21 -14.13 -5.67
N ASP A 69 -22.76 -13.14 -6.36
CA ASP A 69 -21.96 -12.09 -7.03
C ASP A 69 -21.20 -11.24 -6.00
N ALA A 70 -21.84 -10.89 -4.89
CA ALA A 70 -21.20 -10.17 -3.80
C ALA A 70 -20.02 -10.94 -3.16
N ARG A 71 -20.16 -12.26 -3.00
CA ARG A 71 -19.05 -13.15 -2.54
C ARG A 71 -17.89 -13.17 -3.52
N ALA A 72 -18.19 -13.19 -4.82
CA ALA A 72 -17.18 -13.16 -5.85
C ALA A 72 -16.45 -11.81 -5.87
N SER A 73 -17.18 -10.69 -5.82
CA SER A 73 -16.63 -9.34 -5.81
C SER A 73 -15.77 -9.06 -4.59
N VAL A 74 -16.23 -9.42 -3.36
CA VAL A 74 -15.40 -9.26 -2.17
C VAL A 74 -14.19 -10.17 -2.18
N GLY A 75 -14.30 -11.37 -2.76
CA GLY A 75 -13.19 -12.31 -2.93
C GLY A 75 -12.03 -11.78 -3.76
N MET A 76 -12.27 -10.77 -4.61
CA MET A 76 -11.21 -10.11 -5.38
C MET A 76 -10.35 -9.14 -4.54
N ILE A 77 -10.84 -8.70 -3.40
CA ILE A 77 -10.17 -7.68 -2.56
C ILE A 77 -9.75 -8.23 -1.19
N VAL A 78 -10.23 -9.41 -0.79
CA VAL A 78 -9.84 -10.04 0.48
C VAL A 78 -9.02 -11.32 0.22
N GLY A 79 -8.02 -11.57 1.07
CA GLY A 79 -7.16 -12.75 0.98
C GLY A 79 -7.71 -14.02 1.66
N ARG A 80 -9.02 -14.09 1.95
CA ARG A 80 -9.67 -15.21 2.66
C ARG A 80 -10.80 -15.83 1.85
N ASN A 81 -11.23 -17.06 2.24
CA ASN A 81 -12.36 -17.72 1.60
C ASN A 81 -13.68 -16.96 1.88
N THR A 82 -14.42 -16.65 0.81
CA THR A 82 -15.68 -15.88 0.87
C THR A 82 -16.92 -16.73 0.62
N ALA A 83 -16.78 -18.04 0.35
CA ALA A 83 -17.86 -18.91 -0.10
C ALA A 83 -19.02 -19.03 0.91
N GLU A 84 -18.74 -18.93 2.20
CA GLU A 84 -19.71 -19.06 3.29
C GLU A 84 -20.10 -17.74 3.96
N MET A 85 -19.58 -16.59 3.47
CA MET A 85 -19.88 -15.28 4.05
C MET A 85 -21.35 -14.92 3.85
N ASP A 86 -21.97 -14.40 4.90
CA ASP A 86 -23.28 -13.74 4.81
C ASP A 86 -23.14 -12.28 4.37
N GLN A 87 -24.24 -11.55 4.18
CA GLN A 87 -24.23 -10.15 3.77
C GLN A 87 -23.48 -9.25 4.75
N GLY A 88 -23.62 -9.51 6.05
CA GLY A 88 -22.95 -8.75 7.11
C GLY A 88 -21.43 -8.97 7.10
N ASP A 89 -21.01 -10.22 6.86
CA ASP A 89 -19.59 -10.56 6.75
C ASP A 89 -18.95 -9.92 5.53
N ILE A 90 -19.63 -9.93 4.37
CA ILE A 90 -19.18 -9.30 3.14
C ILE A 90 -19.06 -7.78 3.32
N ALA A 91 -20.09 -7.14 3.88
CA ALA A 91 -20.06 -5.70 4.13
C ALA A 91 -18.92 -5.32 5.07
N ARG A 92 -18.73 -6.06 6.17
CA ARG A 92 -17.63 -5.84 7.12
C ARG A 92 -16.28 -6.01 6.46
N ALA A 93 -16.09 -7.07 5.69
CA ALA A 93 -14.85 -7.34 4.97
C ALA A 93 -14.52 -6.25 3.95
N ALA A 94 -15.53 -5.77 3.21
CA ALA A 94 -15.35 -4.69 2.25
C ALA A 94 -14.97 -3.36 2.94
N ILE A 95 -15.62 -3.02 4.07
CA ILE A 95 -15.30 -1.81 4.85
C ILE A 95 -13.88 -1.90 5.44
N GLU A 96 -13.53 -3.04 6.04
CA GLU A 96 -12.21 -3.30 6.62
C GLU A 96 -11.10 -3.12 5.56
N THR A 97 -11.23 -3.85 4.44
CA THR A 97 -10.27 -3.76 3.32
C THR A 97 -10.25 -2.37 2.69
N GLY A 98 -11.42 -1.72 2.59
CA GLY A 98 -11.53 -0.36 2.10
C GLY A 98 -10.79 0.65 2.98
N ALA A 99 -10.96 0.56 4.29
CA ALA A 99 -10.29 1.43 5.26
C ALA A 99 -8.77 1.20 5.26
N GLU A 100 -8.33 -0.07 5.26
CA GLU A 100 -6.92 -0.45 5.19
C GLU A 100 -6.25 0.07 3.91
N ASN A 101 -6.84 -0.19 2.75
CA ASN A 101 -6.29 0.28 1.48
C ASN A 101 -6.37 1.82 1.32
N LEU A 102 -7.36 2.49 1.93
CA LEU A 102 -7.42 3.95 1.96
C LEU A 102 -6.25 4.52 2.78
N SER A 103 -5.97 3.91 3.94
CA SER A 103 -4.81 4.27 4.75
C SER A 103 -3.52 4.07 3.96
N ASP A 104 -3.25 2.87 3.48
CA ASP A 104 -1.98 2.46 2.88
C ASP A 104 -1.80 2.95 1.45
N GLY A 105 -2.90 3.15 0.73
CA GLY A 105 -2.90 3.56 -0.67
C GLY A 105 -2.98 5.07 -0.87
N VAL A 106 -3.49 5.84 0.09
CA VAL A 106 -3.75 7.27 -0.08
C VAL A 106 -3.23 8.10 1.10
N ILE A 107 -3.70 7.83 2.32
CA ILE A 107 -3.44 8.71 3.47
C ILE A 107 -1.96 8.69 3.87
N ALA A 108 -1.42 7.52 4.12
CA ALA A 108 -0.04 7.38 4.56
C ALA A 108 0.98 7.83 3.49
N PRO A 109 0.87 7.44 2.21
CA PRO A 109 1.77 7.98 1.19
C PRO A 109 1.65 9.49 1.01
N ALA A 110 0.45 10.07 1.10
CA ALA A 110 0.26 11.52 1.05
C ALA A 110 0.90 12.23 2.26
N PHE A 111 0.75 11.68 3.45
CA PHE A 111 1.38 12.18 4.68
C PHE A 111 2.92 12.21 4.54
N TRP A 112 3.53 11.10 4.13
CA TRP A 112 4.98 11.04 3.97
C TRP A 112 5.50 11.90 2.82
N PHE A 113 4.68 12.08 1.78
CA PHE A 113 4.99 13.07 0.75
C PHE A 113 4.98 14.51 1.28
N LEU A 114 4.02 14.88 2.10
CA LEU A 114 3.93 16.24 2.68
C LEU A 114 5.12 16.56 3.57
N ILE A 115 5.68 15.57 4.28
CA ILE A 115 6.81 15.78 5.20
C ILE A 115 8.16 15.76 4.45
N PHE A 116 8.36 14.79 3.56
CA PHE A 116 9.66 14.52 2.95
C PHE A 116 9.67 14.57 1.41
N GLY A 117 8.58 15.00 0.77
CA GLY A 117 8.47 15.05 -0.70
C GLY A 117 8.53 13.69 -1.37
N LEU A 118 9.08 13.64 -2.60
CA LEU A 118 9.23 12.40 -3.36
C LEU A 118 10.03 11.32 -2.63
N PRO A 119 11.13 11.59 -1.95
CA PRO A 119 11.81 10.57 -1.15
C PRO A 119 10.90 9.91 -0.12
N GLY A 120 10.09 10.69 0.59
CA GLY A 120 9.18 10.19 1.62
C GLY A 120 8.15 9.20 1.08
N VAL A 121 7.43 9.58 0.04
CA VAL A 121 6.43 8.70 -0.56
C VAL A 121 7.06 7.46 -1.20
N MET A 122 8.24 7.56 -1.80
CA MET A 122 8.92 6.42 -2.41
C MET A 122 9.41 5.42 -1.36
N ILE A 123 9.95 5.91 -0.24
CA ILE A 123 10.34 5.05 0.90
C ILE A 123 9.09 4.35 1.45
N TYR A 124 8.03 5.10 1.73
CA TYR A 124 6.79 4.54 2.25
C TYR A 124 6.25 3.43 1.33
N LYS A 125 6.08 3.71 0.04
CA LYS A 125 5.55 2.71 -0.93
C LYS A 125 6.46 1.49 -1.08
N MET A 126 7.77 1.66 -0.99
CA MET A 126 8.72 0.55 -1.01
C MET A 126 8.55 -0.37 0.21
N VAL A 127 8.40 0.21 1.41
CA VAL A 127 8.21 -0.54 2.65
C VAL A 127 6.85 -1.25 2.65
N ASN A 128 5.77 -0.53 2.34
CA ASN A 128 4.42 -1.08 2.25
C ASN A 128 4.33 -2.22 1.22
N THR A 129 4.97 -2.07 0.06
CA THR A 129 5.08 -3.16 -0.93
C THR A 129 5.89 -4.34 -0.41
N ALA A 130 7.00 -4.08 0.28
CA ALA A 130 7.82 -5.15 0.86
C ALA A 130 7.04 -5.91 1.94
N ASP A 131 6.31 -5.23 2.82
CA ASP A 131 5.45 -5.88 3.81
C ASP A 131 4.39 -6.74 3.14
N SER A 132 3.66 -6.21 2.17
CA SER A 132 2.64 -6.96 1.41
C SER A 132 3.19 -8.20 0.71
N MET A 133 4.48 -8.22 0.33
CA MET A 133 5.10 -9.36 -0.35
C MET A 133 5.74 -10.37 0.60
N ILE A 134 6.36 -9.93 1.69
CA ILE A 134 7.20 -10.76 2.56
C ILE A 134 6.89 -10.61 4.06
N GLY A 135 5.97 -9.75 4.48
CA GLY A 135 5.58 -9.53 5.87
C GLY A 135 4.76 -10.65 6.51
N TYR A 136 4.39 -11.68 5.74
CA TYR A 136 3.55 -12.79 6.21
C TYR A 136 4.18 -13.58 7.36
N LYS A 137 3.38 -13.88 8.39
CA LYS A 137 3.77 -14.68 9.57
C LYS A 137 3.75 -16.19 9.28
N ASN A 138 4.39 -16.63 8.19
CA ASN A 138 4.55 -18.03 7.84
C ASN A 138 6.02 -18.50 7.99
N ALA A 139 6.26 -19.81 7.98
CA ALA A 139 7.60 -20.38 8.17
C ALA A 139 8.66 -19.88 7.17
N ARG A 140 8.23 -19.44 5.98
CA ARG A 140 9.13 -18.93 4.95
C ARG A 140 9.60 -17.50 5.25
N TYR A 141 8.68 -16.61 5.66
CA TYR A 141 8.91 -15.17 5.75
C TYR A 141 9.02 -14.63 7.18
N LEU A 142 8.58 -15.38 8.22
CA LEU A 142 8.55 -14.93 9.61
C LEU A 142 9.86 -14.26 10.08
N ALA A 143 11.01 -14.81 9.68
CA ALA A 143 12.31 -14.26 10.06
C ALA A 143 12.82 -13.22 9.04
N PHE A 144 12.61 -13.46 7.73
CA PHE A 144 13.12 -12.60 6.67
C PHE A 144 12.30 -11.32 6.54
N GLY A 145 10.95 -11.42 6.52
CA GLY A 145 10.03 -10.29 6.37
C GLY A 145 9.83 -9.47 7.65
N TRP A 146 10.38 -9.91 8.80
CA TRP A 146 10.20 -9.22 10.07
C TRP A 146 10.51 -7.72 10.01
N ALA A 147 11.59 -7.35 9.34
CA ALA A 147 12.00 -5.94 9.25
C ALA A 147 11.05 -5.10 8.39
N ALA A 148 10.50 -5.69 7.31
CA ALA A 148 9.49 -5.03 6.49
C ALA A 148 8.23 -4.76 7.30
N ALA A 149 7.68 -5.79 7.97
CA ALA A 149 6.48 -5.67 8.78
C ALA A 149 6.63 -4.64 9.91
N GLN A 150 7.75 -4.68 10.65
CA GLN A 150 7.97 -3.71 11.74
C GLN A 150 8.13 -2.28 11.23
N LEU A 151 8.77 -2.09 10.09
CA LEU A 151 8.94 -0.75 9.53
C LEU A 151 7.63 -0.22 8.94
N ASP A 152 6.81 -1.07 8.33
CA ASP A 152 5.47 -0.72 7.86
C ASP A 152 4.56 -0.31 9.02
N ASP A 153 4.52 -1.10 10.11
CA ASP A 153 3.78 -0.76 11.34
C ASP A 153 4.19 0.63 11.87
N VAL A 154 5.49 0.95 11.89
CA VAL A 154 5.99 2.26 12.35
C VAL A 154 5.58 3.39 11.40
N LEU A 155 5.65 3.17 10.08
CA LEU A 155 5.30 4.18 9.09
C LEU A 155 3.78 4.43 9.01
N ASN A 156 2.96 3.47 9.42
CA ASN A 156 1.51 3.59 9.49
C ASN A 156 0.99 4.03 10.86
N TYR A 157 1.87 4.23 11.84
CA TYR A 157 1.45 4.64 13.19
C TYR A 157 1.01 6.11 13.28
N LEU A 158 1.58 7.00 12.47
CA LEU A 158 1.30 8.46 12.50
C LEU A 158 0.19 8.88 11.53
N PRO A 159 0.15 8.35 10.29
CA PRO A 159 -0.96 8.68 9.37
C PRO A 159 -2.25 8.03 9.80
#